data_225c1a5c68237f27e7e05f1f3acb274a
#
_entry.id   225c1a5c68237f27e7e05f1f3acb274a
#
_cell.length_a   1.000
_cell.length_b   1.000
_cell.length_c   1.000
_cell.angle_alpha   90.00
_cell.angle_beta   90.00
_cell.angle_gamma   90.00
#
_symmetry.space_group_name_H-M   'P 1'
#
loop_
_entity.id
_entity.type
_entity.pdbx_description
1 polymer ?
#
loop_
_entity_poly.entity_id
_entity_poly.type
_entity_poly.pdbx_seq_one_letter_code
_entity_poly.pdbx_strand_id
1 'polypeptide(L)'
;RLNLFQPTEEKDVLAIDLNLEAFLSQLHTWHAGMLDATETLKLTGGVELSIVKSDLTRLIKEITSSLTILLNLPKSGLDEPLLHHRKFIKKVLTRPLNLRRANLFTLNYDTLIEQAGDAEGSVLVDGFVGTLRRVFRPESYDIDFYFPAQTTEGRVHRFDRALHLYKLHGSITWHRCEPDWENPFGLHATFYNQDCC
;
A
#
# COMPACT_ATOMS: atom_id res chain seq x y z
N ARG A 1 -4.42 18.68 -21.47
CA ARG A 1 -5.34 18.69 -20.30
C ARG A 1 -6.63 18.03 -20.75
N LEU A 2 -6.80 16.77 -20.43
CA LEU A 2 -8.11 16.10 -20.53
C LEU A 2 -8.99 16.66 -19.40
N ASN A 3 -9.88 17.59 -19.71
CA ASN A 3 -10.94 18.01 -18.81
C ASN A 3 -11.98 16.89 -18.78
N LEU A 4 -11.74 15.86 -17.96
CA LEU A 4 -12.67 14.76 -17.73
C LEU A 4 -13.85 15.15 -16.81
N PHE A 5 -13.84 16.38 -16.28
CA PHE A 5 -14.88 16.89 -15.40
C PHE A 5 -15.20 18.34 -15.79
N GLN A 6 -16.15 18.56 -16.67
CA GLN A 6 -16.92 19.80 -16.67
C GLN A 6 -18.17 19.55 -15.81
N PRO A 7 -18.40 20.34 -14.75
CA PRO A 7 -19.68 20.31 -14.08
C PRO A 7 -20.71 20.96 -15.03
N THR A 8 -21.56 20.17 -15.62
CA THR A 8 -22.80 20.68 -16.20
C THR A 8 -23.75 21.00 -15.04
N GLU A 9 -24.32 22.21 -15.07
CA GLU A 9 -25.29 22.70 -14.07
C GLU A 9 -26.66 21.99 -14.18
N GLU A 10 -26.71 20.70 -14.22
CA GLU A 10 -27.93 19.94 -14.06
C GLU A 10 -27.78 18.99 -12.88
N LYS A 11 -28.69 19.13 -11.94
CA LYS A 11 -28.80 18.46 -10.64
C LYS A 11 -29.11 16.95 -10.70
N ASP A 12 -28.64 16.27 -11.71
CA ASP A 12 -28.51 14.84 -11.73
C ASP A 12 -27.03 14.49 -11.78
N VAL A 13 -26.34 14.77 -10.67
CA VAL A 13 -25.10 14.09 -10.38
C VAL A 13 -25.50 12.62 -10.26
N LEU A 14 -25.36 11.89 -11.35
CA LEU A 14 -25.17 10.46 -11.32
C LEU A 14 -24.15 10.26 -10.20
N ALA A 15 -24.59 9.73 -9.07
CA ALA A 15 -23.73 9.09 -8.10
C ALA A 15 -23.13 7.91 -8.86
N ILE A 16 -22.09 8.19 -9.66
CA ILE A 16 -21.19 7.17 -10.16
C ILE A 16 -20.59 6.64 -8.88
N ASP A 17 -21.06 5.49 -8.46
CA ASP A 17 -20.40 4.68 -7.45
C ASP A 17 -19.08 4.24 -8.10
N LEU A 18 -18.13 5.20 -8.12
CA LEU A 18 -16.79 5.02 -8.66
C LEU A 18 -16.07 4.14 -7.67
N ASN A 19 -16.26 2.85 -7.81
CA ASN A 19 -15.36 1.88 -7.21
C ASN A 19 -13.98 2.11 -7.84
N LEU A 20 -13.16 2.95 -7.17
CA LEU A 20 -11.84 3.35 -7.62
C LEU A 20 -10.94 2.12 -7.87
N GLU A 21 -11.10 1.08 -7.07
CA GLU A 21 -10.36 -0.18 -7.21
C GLU A 21 -10.74 -0.90 -8.52
N ALA A 22 -12.02 -1.02 -8.81
CA ALA A 22 -12.50 -1.61 -10.06
C ALA A 22 -12.03 -0.79 -11.26
N PHE A 23 -12.04 0.54 -11.14
CA PHE A 23 -11.58 1.44 -12.20
C PHE A 23 -10.08 1.30 -12.46
N LEU A 24 -9.25 1.31 -11.42
CA LEU A 24 -7.79 1.09 -11.55
C LEU A 24 -7.47 -0.30 -12.11
N SER A 25 -8.17 -1.34 -11.64
CA SER A 25 -8.02 -2.69 -12.16
C SER A 25 -8.33 -2.77 -13.65
N GLN A 26 -9.37 -2.07 -14.10
CA GLN A 26 -9.74 -2.00 -15.50
C GLN A 26 -8.68 -1.27 -16.33
N LEU A 27 -8.14 -0.13 -15.84
CA LEU A 27 -7.05 0.59 -16.49
C LEU A 27 -5.81 -0.29 -16.66
N HIS A 28 -5.43 -1.02 -15.62
CA HIS A 28 -4.30 -1.95 -15.67
C HIS A 28 -4.54 -3.12 -16.64
N THR A 29 -5.76 -3.65 -16.68
CA THR A 29 -6.13 -4.71 -17.62
C THR A 29 -6.02 -4.23 -19.07
N TRP A 30 -6.52 -3.03 -19.36
CA TRP A 30 -6.38 -2.43 -20.70
C TRP A 30 -4.92 -2.19 -21.04
N HIS A 31 -4.14 -1.59 -20.12
CA HIS A 31 -2.71 -1.36 -20.32
C HIS A 31 -1.93 -2.64 -20.66
N ALA A 32 -2.24 -3.74 -19.97
CA ALA A 32 -1.61 -5.03 -20.22
C ALA A 32 -2.01 -5.65 -21.58
N GLY A 33 -3.25 -5.41 -22.03
CA GLY A 33 -3.76 -5.94 -23.30
C GLY A 33 -3.43 -5.09 -24.53
N MET A 34 -3.04 -3.82 -24.35
CA MET A 34 -2.77 -2.92 -25.47
C MET A 34 -1.44 -3.26 -26.15
N LEU A 35 -1.48 -3.39 -27.46
CA LEU A 35 -0.32 -3.28 -28.33
C LEU A 35 0.12 -1.81 -28.44
N ASP A 36 1.31 -1.52 -28.97
CA ASP A 36 1.82 -0.15 -29.13
C ASP A 36 1.05 0.71 -30.17
N ALA A 37 -0.09 0.24 -30.63
CA ALA A 37 -0.99 0.93 -31.54
C ALA A 37 -2.07 1.72 -30.81
N THR A 38 -2.66 2.69 -31.50
CA THR A 38 -3.84 3.40 -30.99
C THR A 38 -5.04 2.45 -30.95
N GLU A 39 -5.64 2.29 -29.78
CA GLU A 39 -6.82 1.45 -29.62
C GLU A 39 -8.01 2.30 -29.15
N THR A 40 -9.21 1.85 -29.52
CA THR A 40 -10.45 2.47 -29.07
C THR A 40 -10.98 1.69 -27.88
N LEU A 41 -10.99 2.33 -26.72
CA LEU A 41 -11.52 1.77 -25.48
C LEU A 41 -12.99 2.16 -25.31
N LYS A 42 -13.81 1.19 -24.93
CA LYS A 42 -15.22 1.42 -24.59
C LYS A 42 -15.38 1.52 -23.09
N LEU A 43 -15.74 2.71 -22.61
CA LEU A 43 -16.03 2.95 -21.21
C LEU A 43 -17.46 2.54 -20.88
N THR A 44 -17.72 2.23 -19.61
CA THR A 44 -19.06 2.01 -19.08
C THR A 44 -19.90 3.28 -19.34
N GLY A 45 -21.04 3.16 -20.02
CA GLY A 45 -21.82 4.32 -20.45
C GLY A 45 -21.75 4.63 -21.96
N GLY A 46 -21.04 3.79 -22.75
CA GLY A 46 -21.00 3.89 -24.20
C GLY A 46 -20.06 4.96 -24.77
N VAL A 47 -19.21 5.53 -23.95
CA VAL A 47 -18.16 6.46 -24.39
C VAL A 47 -17.01 5.68 -25.00
N GLU A 48 -16.68 5.99 -26.26
CA GLU A 48 -15.52 5.46 -26.94
C GLU A 48 -14.35 6.46 -26.83
N LEU A 49 -13.21 5.99 -26.37
CA LEU A 49 -12.01 6.79 -26.21
C LEU A 49 -10.88 6.18 -27.04
N SER A 50 -10.37 6.95 -27.99
CA SER A 50 -9.17 6.55 -28.74
C SER A 50 -7.96 6.96 -27.90
N ILE A 51 -7.18 5.99 -27.42
CA ILE A 51 -6.05 6.22 -26.53
C ILE A 51 -4.83 5.42 -26.99
N VAL A 52 -3.64 5.97 -26.80
CA VAL A 52 -2.37 5.27 -27.01
C VAL A 52 -1.87 4.74 -25.67
N LYS A 53 -1.15 3.62 -25.70
CA LYS A 53 -0.60 2.98 -24.48
C LYS A 53 0.20 3.93 -23.59
N SER A 54 0.98 4.84 -24.20
CA SER A 54 1.74 5.86 -23.47
C SER A 54 0.85 6.82 -22.66
N ASP A 55 -0.31 7.21 -23.23
CA ASP A 55 -1.25 8.09 -22.53
C ASP A 55 -1.95 7.37 -21.38
N LEU A 56 -2.27 6.07 -21.58
CA LEU A 56 -2.81 5.23 -20.51
C LEU A 56 -1.80 5.05 -19.37
N THR A 57 -0.53 4.82 -19.70
CA THR A 57 0.56 4.76 -18.72
C THR A 57 0.65 6.05 -17.92
N ARG A 58 0.60 7.20 -18.61
CA ARG A 58 0.63 8.52 -17.96
C ARG A 58 -0.58 8.72 -17.05
N LEU A 59 -1.77 8.37 -17.51
CA LEU A 59 -3.01 8.48 -16.73
C LEU A 59 -2.94 7.63 -15.45
N ILE A 60 -2.53 6.37 -15.56
CA ILE A 60 -2.35 5.49 -14.39
C ILE A 60 -1.36 6.11 -13.41
N LYS A 61 -0.21 6.61 -13.90
CA LYS A 61 0.81 7.25 -13.07
C LYS A 61 0.27 8.51 -12.37
N GLU A 62 -0.46 9.36 -13.06
CA GLU A 62 -1.05 10.58 -12.50
C GLU A 62 -2.11 10.26 -11.43
N ILE A 63 -2.99 9.28 -11.68
CA ILE A 63 -3.98 8.83 -10.70
C ILE A 63 -3.28 8.26 -9.47
N THR A 64 -2.33 7.36 -9.65
CA THR A 64 -1.59 6.73 -8.54
C THR A 64 -0.83 7.77 -7.73
N SER A 65 -0.16 8.74 -8.38
CA SER A 65 0.53 9.84 -7.71
C SER A 65 -0.42 10.72 -6.90
N SER A 66 -1.58 11.05 -7.48
CA SER A 66 -2.61 11.84 -6.80
C SER A 66 -3.17 11.11 -5.58
N LEU A 67 -3.42 9.80 -5.70
CA LEU A 67 -3.85 8.97 -4.58
C LEU A 67 -2.78 8.91 -3.50
N THR A 68 -1.51 8.76 -3.87
CA THR A 68 -0.40 8.75 -2.92
C THR A 68 -0.34 10.06 -2.13
N ILE A 69 -0.55 11.20 -2.79
CA ILE A 69 -0.60 12.51 -2.11
C ILE A 69 -1.80 12.60 -1.16
N LEU A 70 -2.98 12.15 -1.60
CA LEU A 70 -4.21 12.20 -0.80
C LEU A 70 -4.16 11.24 0.40
N LEU A 71 -3.53 10.08 0.24
CA LEU A 71 -3.41 9.06 1.28
C LEU A 71 -2.18 9.25 2.19
N ASN A 72 -1.20 10.05 1.75
CA ASN A 72 -0.10 10.52 2.58
C ASN A 72 -0.56 11.75 3.36
N LEU A 73 -1.10 11.52 4.54
CA LEU A 73 -1.46 12.60 5.45
C LEU A 73 -0.20 13.43 5.77
N PRO A 74 -0.27 14.78 5.70
CA PRO A 74 0.87 15.63 6.02
C PRO A 74 1.28 15.42 7.48
N LYS A 75 2.58 15.37 7.74
CA LYS A 75 3.14 15.13 9.09
C LYS A 75 2.82 16.23 10.11
N SER A 76 2.42 17.41 9.66
CA SER A 76 2.05 18.53 10.53
C SER A 76 0.56 18.49 10.86
N GLY A 77 0.22 18.30 12.13
CA GLY A 77 -1.16 18.26 12.62
C GLY A 77 -1.75 16.85 12.73
N LEU A 78 -0.92 15.82 12.74
CA LEU A 78 -1.30 14.41 12.64
C LEU A 78 -1.77 13.74 13.94
N ASP A 79 -1.77 14.44 15.07
CA ASP A 79 -2.16 13.77 16.31
C ASP A 79 -3.62 13.30 16.29
N GLU A 80 -4.51 14.05 15.66
CA GLU A 80 -5.92 13.70 15.57
C GLU A 80 -6.24 12.61 14.54
N PRO A 81 -5.79 12.67 13.29
CA PRO A 81 -6.10 11.62 12.30
C PRO A 81 -5.55 10.23 12.67
N LEU A 82 -4.37 10.18 13.29
CA LEU A 82 -3.76 8.93 13.72
C LEU A 82 -4.19 8.44 15.10
N LEU A 83 -4.94 9.25 15.87
CA LEU A 83 -5.27 8.94 17.24
C LEU A 83 -5.94 7.57 17.41
N HIS A 84 -6.89 7.25 16.57
CA HIS A 84 -7.59 5.96 16.62
C HIS A 84 -6.68 4.79 16.22
N HIS A 85 -5.85 4.96 15.19
CA HIS A 85 -4.90 3.94 14.75
C HIS A 85 -3.83 3.69 15.82
N ARG A 86 -3.29 4.75 16.43
CA ARG A 86 -2.35 4.65 17.55
C ARG A 86 -2.94 3.94 18.76
N LYS A 87 -4.17 4.30 19.16
CA LYS A 87 -4.89 3.61 20.25
C LYS A 87 -5.11 2.13 19.93
N PHE A 88 -5.43 1.82 18.68
CA PHE A 88 -5.57 0.44 18.22
C PHE A 88 -4.24 -0.32 18.33
N ILE A 89 -3.14 0.22 17.78
CA ILE A 89 -1.82 -0.39 17.86
C ILE A 89 -1.39 -0.59 19.32
N LYS A 90 -1.53 0.43 20.19
CA LYS A 90 -1.26 0.30 21.63
C LYS A 90 -2.01 -0.88 22.23
N LYS A 91 -3.30 -1.00 21.94
CA LYS A 91 -4.13 -2.09 22.47
C LYS A 91 -3.69 -3.45 21.95
N VAL A 92 -3.27 -3.54 20.70
CA VAL A 92 -2.73 -4.78 20.11
C VAL A 92 -1.41 -5.17 20.78
N LEU A 93 -0.52 -4.20 21.05
CA LEU A 93 0.78 -4.43 21.67
C LEU A 93 0.67 -4.79 23.18
N THR A 94 -0.42 -4.44 23.85
CA THR A 94 -0.66 -4.80 25.26
C THR A 94 -1.24 -6.20 25.46
N ARG A 95 -1.33 -7.01 24.40
CA ARG A 95 -1.81 -8.39 24.51
C ARG A 95 -0.90 -9.23 25.42
N PRO A 96 -1.48 -10.17 26.18
CA PRO A 96 -0.70 -11.06 27.03
C PRO A 96 0.41 -11.82 26.27
N LEU A 97 1.58 -11.94 26.88
CA LEU A 97 2.79 -12.54 26.28
C LEU A 97 2.65 -14.03 25.95
N ASN A 98 1.74 -14.72 26.60
CA ASN A 98 1.44 -16.12 26.32
C ASN A 98 0.65 -16.33 25.03
N LEU A 99 0.13 -15.25 24.44
CA LEU A 99 -0.51 -15.30 23.13
C LEU A 99 0.53 -15.19 22.02
N ARG A 100 0.22 -15.75 20.86
CA ARG A 100 1.01 -15.55 19.66
C ARG A 100 1.02 -14.08 19.28
N ARG A 101 2.07 -13.65 18.57
CA ARG A 101 2.17 -12.31 18.00
C ARG A 101 0.91 -11.98 17.18
N ALA A 102 0.50 -10.72 17.23
CA ALA A 102 -0.67 -10.29 16.48
C ALA A 102 -0.38 -10.28 14.98
N ASN A 103 -1.31 -10.81 14.21
CA ASN A 103 -1.34 -10.70 12.76
C ASN A 103 -2.47 -9.73 12.40
N LEU A 104 -2.13 -8.64 11.74
CA LEU A 104 -3.08 -7.67 11.21
C LEU A 104 -3.24 -7.88 9.71
N PHE A 105 -4.46 -8.07 9.27
CA PHE A 105 -4.81 -8.19 7.85
C PHE A 105 -5.60 -6.95 7.45
N THR A 106 -5.21 -6.31 6.35
CA THR A 106 -5.91 -5.16 5.82
C THR A 106 -6.04 -5.24 4.31
N LEU A 107 -7.13 -4.69 3.79
CA LEU A 107 -7.36 -4.47 2.36
C LEU A 107 -7.02 -3.03 1.96
N ASN A 108 -6.72 -2.16 2.93
CA ASN A 108 -6.45 -0.76 2.68
C ASN A 108 -5.07 -0.55 2.07
N TYR A 109 -5.01 0.31 1.07
CA TYR A 109 -3.77 0.71 0.40
C TYR A 109 -2.98 1.79 1.17
N ASP A 110 -3.64 2.51 2.11
CA ASP A 110 -3.01 3.56 2.91
C ASP A 110 -1.90 3.04 3.83
N THR A 111 -1.13 3.94 4.42
CA THR A 111 -0.04 3.63 5.36
C THR A 111 -0.36 4.04 6.81
N LEU A 112 -1.64 4.17 7.16
CA LEU A 112 -2.03 4.68 8.49
C LEU A 112 -1.65 3.73 9.62
N ILE A 113 -1.67 2.42 9.38
CA ILE A 113 -1.23 1.41 10.35
C ILE A 113 0.28 1.48 10.54
N GLU A 114 1.03 1.61 9.44
CA GLU A 114 2.48 1.76 9.46
C GLU A 114 2.90 3.03 10.20
N GLN A 115 2.29 4.17 9.86
CA GLN A 115 2.55 5.45 10.54
C GLN A 115 2.20 5.38 12.04
N ALA A 116 1.09 4.74 12.39
CA ALA A 116 0.72 4.55 13.79
C ALA A 116 1.70 3.61 14.51
N GLY A 117 2.17 2.58 13.83
CA GLY A 117 3.20 1.67 14.34
C GLY A 117 4.50 2.39 14.64
N ASP A 118 4.97 3.22 13.72
CA ASP A 118 6.16 4.06 13.88
C ASP A 118 6.00 5.03 15.05
N ALA A 119 4.85 5.71 15.13
CA ALA A 119 4.57 6.66 16.21
C ALA A 119 4.52 5.98 17.59
N GLU A 120 4.18 4.70 17.66
CA GLU A 120 4.19 3.91 18.87
C GLU A 120 5.53 3.17 19.11
N GLY A 121 6.52 3.33 18.24
CA GLY A 121 7.82 2.68 18.33
C GLY A 121 7.70 1.15 18.26
N SER A 122 6.86 0.63 17.38
CA SER A 122 6.69 -0.79 17.13
C SER A 122 7.45 -1.24 15.89
N VAL A 123 7.79 -2.52 15.84
CA VAL A 123 8.34 -3.17 14.65
C VAL A 123 7.20 -3.83 13.89
N LEU A 124 7.00 -3.42 12.65
CA LEU A 124 6.05 -4.05 11.75
C LEU A 124 6.78 -5.01 10.81
N VAL A 125 6.41 -6.28 10.84
CA VAL A 125 6.84 -7.27 9.87
C VAL A 125 5.81 -7.28 8.76
N ASP A 126 6.14 -6.67 7.64
CA ASP A 126 5.22 -6.41 6.53
C ASP A 126 5.56 -7.19 5.24
N GLY A 127 6.46 -8.17 5.35
CA GLY A 127 6.89 -8.97 4.21
C GLY A 127 8.08 -8.40 3.45
N PHE A 128 8.59 -7.21 3.81
CA PHE A 128 9.71 -6.58 3.12
C PHE A 128 10.97 -6.56 3.97
N VAL A 129 12.09 -6.92 3.36
CA VAL A 129 13.43 -6.96 3.98
C VAL A 129 14.35 -5.97 3.28
N GLY A 130 15.24 -5.38 4.03
CA GLY A 130 16.18 -4.36 3.60
C GLY A 130 15.94 -3.02 4.27
N THR A 131 16.96 -2.17 4.28
CA THR A 131 16.88 -0.84 4.91
C THR A 131 16.66 0.26 3.89
N LEU A 132 17.45 0.30 2.84
CA LEU A 132 17.37 1.32 1.79
C LEU A 132 16.53 0.83 0.61
N ARG A 133 16.81 -0.37 0.16
CA ARG A 133 16.06 -1.07 -0.86
C ARG A 133 15.34 -2.24 -0.21
N ARG A 134 14.04 -2.09 -0.01
CA ARG A 134 13.21 -3.10 0.63
C ARG A 134 12.56 -3.97 -0.45
N VAL A 135 12.89 -5.25 -0.44
CA VAL A 135 12.34 -6.24 -1.38
C VAL A 135 11.40 -7.19 -0.66
N PHE A 136 10.37 -7.64 -1.35
CA PHE A 136 9.41 -8.57 -0.78
C PHE A 136 10.05 -9.95 -0.59
N ARG A 137 9.97 -10.44 0.65
CA ARG A 137 10.45 -11.73 1.09
C ARG A 137 9.42 -12.35 2.03
N PRO A 138 8.52 -13.18 1.53
CA PRO A 138 7.46 -13.78 2.36
C PRO A 138 8.01 -14.55 3.56
N GLU A 139 9.24 -15.08 3.47
CA GLU A 139 9.92 -15.76 4.57
C GLU A 139 10.16 -14.84 5.78
N SER A 140 10.12 -13.53 5.58
CA SER A 140 10.23 -12.56 6.68
C SER A 140 9.07 -12.65 7.66
N TYR A 141 7.92 -13.16 7.25
CA TYR A 141 6.80 -13.40 8.17
C TYR A 141 7.05 -14.53 9.17
N ASP A 142 8.07 -15.36 8.95
CA ASP A 142 8.51 -16.38 9.91
C ASP A 142 9.51 -15.84 10.93
N ILE A 143 9.95 -14.57 10.78
CA ILE A 143 10.87 -13.93 11.72
C ILE A 143 10.11 -13.50 12.96
N ASP A 144 10.68 -13.84 14.13
CA ASP A 144 10.24 -13.32 15.42
C ASP A 144 11.41 -12.65 16.16
N PHE A 145 11.12 -11.72 17.05
CA PHE A 145 12.08 -10.89 17.76
C PHE A 145 12.15 -11.28 19.21
N TYR A 146 13.37 -11.55 19.67
CA TYR A 146 13.67 -11.88 21.06
C TYR A 146 14.80 -11.00 21.57
N PHE A 147 14.76 -10.66 22.85
CA PHE A 147 15.90 -10.03 23.47
C PHE A 147 17.06 -11.02 23.51
N PRO A 148 18.31 -10.61 23.16
CA PRO A 148 19.48 -11.45 23.35
C PRO A 148 19.66 -11.66 24.85
N ALA A 149 19.27 -12.83 25.32
CA ALA A 149 18.93 -13.05 26.68
C ALA A 149 20.09 -12.94 27.62
N GLN A 150 19.87 -12.26 28.69
CA GLN A 150 20.25 -12.77 29.99
C GLN A 150 19.32 -13.95 30.31
N THR A 151 19.73 -15.15 29.97
CA THR A 151 19.05 -16.39 30.33
C THR A 151 19.31 -16.71 31.80
N THR A 152 18.74 -15.94 32.69
CA THR A 152 18.48 -16.42 34.02
C THR A 152 17.34 -17.43 33.88
N GLU A 153 17.65 -18.71 34.02
CA GLU A 153 16.70 -19.83 33.94
C GLU A 153 16.22 -20.28 32.56
N GLY A 154 16.97 -20.04 31.47
CA GLY A 154 16.65 -20.62 30.16
C GLY A 154 15.40 -20.06 29.46
N ARG A 155 14.82 -18.97 29.92
CA ARG A 155 13.66 -18.32 29.29
C ARG A 155 14.12 -17.20 28.37
N VAL A 156 13.78 -17.35 27.10
CA VAL A 156 13.98 -16.31 26.09
C VAL A 156 12.84 -15.30 26.21
N HIS A 157 13.17 -14.02 26.43
CA HIS A 157 12.18 -12.95 26.46
C HIS A 157 11.88 -12.47 25.05
N ARG A 158 10.61 -12.59 24.66
CA ARG A 158 10.11 -12.08 23.38
C ARG A 158 10.06 -10.56 23.42
N PHE A 159 10.46 -9.91 22.32
CA PHE A 159 10.27 -8.48 22.12
C PHE A 159 8.79 -8.20 21.85
N ASP A 160 8.11 -7.47 22.74
CA ASP A 160 6.65 -7.33 22.74
C ASP A 160 6.12 -6.32 21.74
N ARG A 161 6.96 -5.36 21.34
CA ARG A 161 6.56 -4.25 20.47
C ARG A 161 6.72 -4.60 18.99
N ALA A 162 6.33 -5.79 18.59
CA ALA A 162 6.33 -6.20 17.19
C ALA A 162 5.03 -6.90 16.83
N LEU A 163 4.59 -6.74 15.60
CA LEU A 163 3.42 -7.39 15.03
C LEU A 163 3.60 -7.63 13.52
N HIS A 164 2.81 -8.55 12.97
CA HIS A 164 2.81 -8.81 11.53
C HIS A 164 1.69 -8.03 10.87
N LEU A 165 2.00 -7.41 9.73
CA LEU A 165 1.06 -6.66 8.91
C LEU A 165 0.96 -7.27 7.52
N TYR A 166 -0.22 -7.72 7.15
CA TYR A 166 -0.52 -8.32 5.85
C TYR A 166 -1.43 -7.39 5.05
N LYS A 167 -0.88 -6.76 4.00
CA LYS A 167 -1.65 -5.92 3.07
C LYS A 167 -2.06 -6.76 1.86
N LEU A 168 -3.26 -7.31 1.90
CA LEU A 168 -3.72 -8.30 0.93
C LEU A 168 -3.97 -7.73 -0.47
N HIS A 169 -4.24 -6.43 -0.57
CA HIS A 169 -4.44 -5.72 -1.84
C HIS A 169 -3.23 -4.88 -2.25
N GLY A 170 -2.14 -4.92 -1.49
CA GLY A 170 -0.97 -4.08 -1.72
C GLY A 170 -0.97 -2.77 -0.93
N SER A 171 -0.06 -1.89 -1.26
CA SER A 171 0.12 -0.58 -0.62
C SER A 171 0.49 0.48 -1.66
N ILE A 172 0.16 1.73 -1.36
CA ILE A 172 0.63 2.88 -2.17
C ILE A 172 2.15 3.02 -2.21
N THR A 173 2.86 2.35 -1.29
CA THR A 173 4.32 2.34 -1.23
C THR A 173 4.96 1.18 -1.98
N TRP A 174 4.16 0.29 -2.57
CA TRP A 174 4.67 -0.87 -3.28
C TRP A 174 4.85 -0.57 -4.76
N HIS A 175 6.00 -0.93 -5.29
CA HIS A 175 6.35 -0.76 -6.70
C HIS A 175 6.66 -2.11 -7.32
N ARG A 176 6.25 -2.28 -8.57
CA ARG A 176 6.49 -3.49 -9.34
C ARG A 176 7.64 -3.27 -10.29
N CYS A 177 8.60 -4.19 -10.29
CA CYS A 177 9.74 -4.23 -11.19
C CYS A 177 9.80 -5.58 -11.89
N GLU A 178 10.68 -5.71 -12.88
CA GLU A 178 10.98 -7.02 -13.44
C GLU A 178 11.61 -7.91 -12.36
N PRO A 179 11.11 -9.15 -12.21
CA PRO A 179 11.71 -10.11 -11.28
C PRO A 179 13.16 -10.43 -11.65
N ASP A 180 14.02 -10.48 -10.65
CA ASP A 180 15.41 -10.91 -10.77
C ASP A 180 15.80 -11.86 -9.63
N TRP A 181 17.06 -12.30 -9.58
CA TRP A 181 17.54 -13.22 -8.56
C TRP A 181 17.56 -12.60 -7.15
N GLU A 182 17.71 -11.27 -7.03
CA GLU A 182 17.63 -10.53 -5.77
C GLU A 182 16.19 -10.23 -5.36
N ASN A 183 15.28 -10.12 -6.33
CA ASN A 183 13.89 -9.79 -6.14
C ASN A 183 12.96 -10.70 -6.97
N PRO A 184 12.83 -11.97 -6.61
CA PRO A 184 12.11 -12.97 -7.41
C PRO A 184 10.61 -12.68 -7.54
N PHE A 185 10.05 -11.82 -6.71
CA PHE A 185 8.65 -11.41 -6.79
C PHE A 185 8.45 -10.10 -7.56
N GLY A 186 9.54 -9.41 -7.93
CA GLY A 186 9.46 -8.11 -8.59
C GLY A 186 8.73 -7.03 -7.77
N LEU A 187 8.79 -7.10 -6.44
CA LEU A 187 8.12 -6.15 -5.55
C LEU A 187 9.12 -5.44 -4.65
N HIS A 188 9.03 -4.11 -4.66
CA HIS A 188 9.77 -3.21 -3.76
C HIS A 188 8.81 -2.39 -2.92
N ALA A 189 9.22 -2.02 -1.71
CA ALA A 189 8.55 -1.02 -0.91
C ALA A 189 9.46 0.21 -0.74
N THR A 190 8.95 1.38 -1.09
CA THR A 190 9.66 2.65 -0.89
C THR A 190 8.70 3.73 -0.41
N PHE A 191 9.18 4.61 0.46
CA PHE A 191 8.44 5.78 0.95
C PHE A 191 8.73 7.05 0.12
N TYR A 192 9.63 6.97 -0.85
CA TYR A 192 10.01 8.06 -1.73
C TYR A 192 9.79 7.63 -3.17
N ASN A 193 9.33 8.56 -4.01
CA ASN A 193 9.20 8.36 -5.46
C ASN A 193 10.60 8.22 -6.10
N GLN A 194 11.27 7.12 -5.82
CA GLN A 194 12.48 6.74 -6.53
C GLN A 194 12.10 5.66 -7.54
N ASP A 195 12.45 5.88 -8.79
CA ASP A 195 12.44 4.84 -9.80
C ASP A 195 13.45 3.78 -9.31
N CYS A 196 12.95 2.70 -8.73
CA CYS A 196 13.74 1.64 -8.09
C CYS A 196 14.09 0.51 -9.08
N CYS A 197 13.72 0.69 -10.35
CA CYS A 197 13.93 -0.30 -11.39
C CYS A 197 14.94 0.17 -12.42
#